data_881e5a8e846947b18e150d5ae47597da
#
_entry.id   881e5a8e846947b18e150d5ae47597da
#
_cell.length_a   1.000
_cell.length_b   1.000
_cell.length_c   1.000
_cell.angle_alpha   90.00
_cell.angle_beta   90.00
_cell.angle_gamma   90.00
#
_symmetry.space_group_name_H-M   'P 1'
#
loop_
_entity.id
_entity.type
_entity.pdbx_description
1 polymer ?
#
loop_
_entity_poly.entity_id
_entity_poly.type
_entity_poly.pdbx_seq_one_letter_code
_entity_poly.pdbx_strand_id
1 'polypeptide(L)'
;MWNGFKVIDSDAHHHEPMDMWDRYLEPDFRDRVPKVIGMRRNFYVYAHDDKLSPIFDAGSPIPAHHDKWMADKYGEAYDKWWSPEIRLADMDRYGWDIQVILSTNGNRVMETSLKQPEVGAAMARAYHN
;
A
#
# COMPACT_ATOMS: atom_id res chain seq x y z
N MET A 1 19.48 -14.48 -8.53
CA MET A 1 20.44 -14.25 -9.67
C MET A 1 19.95 -14.93 -10.92
N TRP A 2 20.03 -14.27 -12.05
CA TRP A 2 19.65 -14.80 -13.35
C TRP A 2 20.87 -14.91 -14.26
N ASN A 3 21.22 -16.12 -14.72
CA ASN A 3 22.40 -16.35 -15.57
C ASN A 3 23.71 -15.74 -15.04
N GLY A 4 23.93 -15.72 -13.74
CA GLY A 4 25.10 -15.13 -13.10
C GLY A 4 25.04 -13.61 -12.86
N PHE A 5 23.96 -12.94 -13.28
CA PHE A 5 23.75 -11.52 -13.05
C PHE A 5 22.84 -11.29 -11.85
N LYS A 6 23.10 -10.21 -11.12
CA LYS A 6 22.13 -9.71 -10.12
C LYS A 6 20.92 -9.13 -10.81
N VAL A 7 19.74 -9.48 -10.30
CA VAL A 7 18.46 -8.97 -10.77
C VAL A 7 17.94 -7.95 -9.79
N ILE A 8 17.67 -6.76 -10.27
CA ILE A 8 17.10 -5.66 -9.49
C ILE A 8 15.73 -5.34 -10.06
N ASP A 9 14.69 -5.53 -9.25
CA ASP A 9 13.36 -5.04 -9.54
C ASP A 9 13.25 -3.60 -9.03
N SER A 10 13.16 -2.66 -9.95
CA SER A 10 13.17 -1.22 -9.63
C SER A 10 11.77 -0.61 -9.48
N ASP A 11 10.73 -1.41 -9.59
CA ASP A 11 9.33 -0.96 -9.58
C ASP A 11 8.42 -1.92 -8.80
N ALA A 12 8.94 -2.43 -7.69
CA ALA A 12 8.14 -3.23 -6.78
C ALA A 12 7.19 -2.35 -5.97
N HIS A 13 5.94 -2.73 -5.87
CA HIS A 13 4.97 -2.04 -5.05
C HIS A 13 4.62 -2.81 -3.77
N HIS A 14 4.26 -2.06 -2.74
CA HIS A 14 3.76 -2.59 -1.49
C HIS A 14 2.45 -1.90 -1.11
N HIS A 15 1.48 -2.69 -0.64
CA HIS A 15 0.28 -2.16 -0.02
C HIS A 15 0.52 -2.04 1.48
N GLU A 16 0.47 -0.83 1.97
CA GLU A 16 0.66 -0.53 3.37
C GLU A 16 -0.50 -1.10 4.21
N PRO A 17 -0.26 -1.52 5.47
CA PRO A 17 -1.32 -1.96 6.37
C PRO A 17 -2.37 -0.86 6.58
N MET A 18 -3.65 -1.25 6.68
CA MET A 18 -4.76 -0.30 6.85
C MET A 18 -4.64 0.55 8.11
N ASP A 19 -4.05 0.00 9.16
CA ASP A 19 -3.87 0.62 10.46
C ASP A 19 -2.50 1.30 10.65
N MET A 20 -1.74 1.49 9.56
CA MET A 20 -0.39 2.05 9.62
C MET A 20 -0.36 3.41 10.32
N TRP A 21 -1.28 4.31 9.98
CA TRP A 21 -1.34 5.63 10.59
C TRP A 21 -1.73 5.57 12.07
N ASP A 22 -2.61 4.67 12.45
CA ASP A 22 -3.00 4.46 13.85
C ASP A 22 -1.86 3.93 14.70
N ARG A 23 -0.97 3.11 14.10
CA ARG A 23 0.18 2.54 14.79
C ARG A 23 1.35 3.50 14.96
N TYR A 24 1.72 4.18 13.88
CA TYR A 24 3.02 4.85 13.78
C TYR A 24 2.95 6.36 13.77
N LEU A 25 1.77 6.94 13.51
CA LEU A 25 1.63 8.40 13.49
C LEU A 25 1.53 8.95 14.91
N GLU A 26 2.21 10.07 15.13
CA GLU A 26 2.12 10.79 16.39
C GLU A 26 0.65 11.18 16.69
N PRO A 27 0.19 11.05 17.95
CA PRO A 27 -1.22 11.25 18.32
C PRO A 27 -1.82 12.57 17.85
N ASP A 28 -1.06 13.65 17.92
CA ASP A 28 -1.50 15.01 17.59
C ASP A 28 -1.86 15.20 16.10
N PHE A 29 -1.44 14.28 15.26
CA PHE A 29 -1.70 14.34 13.81
C PHE A 29 -2.76 13.36 13.34
N ARG A 30 -3.19 12.38 14.18
CA ARG A 30 -4.07 11.28 13.77
C ARG A 30 -5.43 11.72 13.22
N ASP A 31 -5.97 12.82 13.72
CA ASP A 31 -7.26 13.35 13.24
C ASP A 31 -7.13 14.24 12.00
N ARG A 32 -5.89 14.50 11.57
CA ARG A 32 -5.59 15.39 10.43
C ARG A 32 -5.17 14.64 9.17
N VAL A 33 -5.07 13.33 9.23
CA VAL A 33 -4.66 12.50 8.08
C VAL A 33 -5.86 11.84 7.41
N PRO A 34 -5.75 11.49 6.13
CA PRO A 34 -6.77 10.71 5.45
C PRO A 34 -6.99 9.37 6.16
N LYS A 35 -8.23 9.08 6.54
CA LYS A 35 -8.59 7.82 7.20
C LYS A 35 -8.92 6.76 6.19
N VAL A 36 -8.44 5.54 6.42
CA VAL A 36 -8.86 4.39 5.64
C VAL A 36 -10.24 3.96 6.12
N ILE A 37 -11.24 4.04 5.25
CA ILE A 37 -12.62 3.68 5.56
C ILE A 37 -13.04 2.34 4.97
N GLY A 38 -12.20 1.74 4.15
CA GLY A 38 -12.46 0.45 3.53
C GLY A 38 -11.42 0.11 2.47
N MET A 39 -11.65 -1.02 1.85
CA MET A 39 -10.80 -1.51 0.77
C MET A 39 -11.65 -1.88 -0.44
N ARG A 40 -11.16 -1.57 -1.62
CA ARG A 40 -11.81 -1.88 -2.86
C ARG A 40 -10.77 -2.25 -3.93
N ARG A 41 -10.89 -3.44 -4.52
CA ARG A 41 -9.97 -3.93 -5.56
C ARG A 41 -8.49 -3.83 -5.15
N ASN A 42 -8.13 -4.22 -3.95
CA ASN A 42 -6.78 -4.08 -3.42
C ASN A 42 -6.31 -2.63 -3.21
N PHE A 43 -7.20 -1.66 -3.28
CA PHE A 43 -6.90 -0.27 -2.96
C PHE A 43 -7.70 0.20 -1.75
N TYR A 44 -7.06 0.96 -0.90
CA TYR A 44 -7.73 1.56 0.23
C TYR A 44 -8.61 2.73 -0.22
N VAL A 45 -9.80 2.77 0.34
CA VAL A 45 -10.69 3.91 0.20
C VAL A 45 -10.42 4.85 1.35
N TYR A 46 -9.98 6.06 1.04
CA TYR A 46 -9.68 7.09 2.02
C TYR A 46 -10.82 8.11 2.09
N ALA A 47 -11.14 8.54 3.31
CA ALA A 47 -11.93 9.73 3.57
C ALA A 47 -11.01 10.84 4.09
N HIS A 48 -11.09 12.00 3.48
CA HIS A 48 -10.43 13.22 3.93
C HIS A 48 -11.41 14.38 3.75
N ASP A 49 -11.66 15.14 4.81
CA ASP A 49 -12.64 16.22 4.82
C ASP A 49 -14.02 15.78 4.31
N ASP A 50 -14.50 14.62 4.76
CA ASP A 50 -15.76 13.97 4.35
C ASP A 50 -15.90 13.69 2.84
N LYS A 51 -14.80 13.76 2.11
CA LYS A 51 -14.77 13.44 0.68
C LYS A 51 -14.03 12.12 0.44
N LEU A 52 -14.63 11.28 -0.38
CA LEU A 52 -13.98 10.07 -0.87
C LEU A 52 -12.91 10.43 -1.90
N SER A 53 -11.86 9.60 -1.95
CA SER A 53 -10.87 9.73 -3.03
C SER A 53 -11.56 9.59 -4.39
N PRO A 54 -11.34 10.53 -5.32
CA PRO A 54 -12.01 10.52 -6.62
C PRO A 54 -11.70 9.31 -7.51
N ILE A 55 -10.61 8.58 -7.23
CA ILE A 55 -10.26 7.34 -7.94
C ILE A 55 -11.27 6.23 -7.65
N PHE A 56 -12.05 6.36 -6.58
CA PHE A 56 -12.99 5.34 -6.13
C PHE A 56 -14.38 5.95 -5.99
N ASP A 57 -15.04 6.16 -7.12
CA ASP A 57 -16.46 6.37 -7.10
C ASP A 57 -17.14 5.20 -6.37
N ALA A 58 -17.75 5.51 -5.24
CA ALA A 58 -18.44 4.53 -4.40
C ALA A 58 -19.54 3.75 -5.16
N GLY A 59 -19.94 4.26 -6.31
CA GLY A 59 -20.94 3.64 -7.18
C GLY A 59 -20.43 2.56 -8.13
N SER A 60 -19.10 2.46 -8.38
CA SER A 60 -18.61 1.43 -9.31
C SER A 60 -18.52 0.08 -8.64
N PRO A 61 -19.32 -0.93 -9.02
CA PRO A 61 -19.23 -2.26 -8.40
C PRO A 61 -17.86 -2.89 -8.69
N ILE A 62 -17.25 -3.51 -7.67
CA ILE A 62 -16.13 -4.43 -7.87
C ILE A 62 -16.72 -5.69 -8.49
N PRO A 63 -16.22 -6.15 -9.63
CA PRO A 63 -16.66 -7.43 -10.14
C PRO A 63 -16.30 -8.54 -9.14
N ALA A 64 -17.29 -9.26 -8.66
CA ALA A 64 -17.08 -10.34 -7.66
C ALA A 64 -16.06 -11.39 -8.13
N HIS A 65 -15.91 -11.59 -9.46
CA HIS A 65 -14.93 -12.51 -10.02
C HIS A 65 -13.48 -12.02 -9.91
N HIS A 66 -13.23 -10.74 -9.66
CA HIS A 66 -11.87 -10.23 -9.54
C HIS A 66 -11.16 -10.78 -8.28
N ASP A 67 -11.85 -10.72 -7.15
CA ASP A 67 -11.28 -11.22 -5.90
C ASP A 67 -11.07 -12.73 -5.95
N LYS A 68 -12.04 -13.44 -6.52
CA LYS A 68 -11.89 -14.89 -6.75
C LYS A 68 -10.70 -15.20 -7.66
N TRP A 69 -10.55 -14.48 -8.75
CA TRP A 69 -9.42 -14.66 -9.67
C TRP A 69 -8.07 -14.42 -8.99
N MET A 70 -7.97 -13.38 -8.16
CA MET A 70 -6.76 -13.07 -7.39
C MET A 70 -6.45 -14.18 -6.39
N ALA A 71 -7.44 -14.65 -5.65
CA ALA A 71 -7.27 -15.75 -4.70
C ALA A 71 -6.88 -17.06 -5.41
N ASP A 72 -7.53 -17.40 -6.50
CA ASP A 72 -7.24 -18.61 -7.27
C ASP A 72 -5.82 -18.56 -7.87
N LYS A 73 -5.37 -17.38 -8.31
CA LYS A 73 -4.06 -17.21 -8.95
C LYS A 73 -2.91 -17.15 -7.96
N TYR A 74 -3.08 -16.45 -6.86
CA TYR A 74 -2.00 -16.11 -5.93
C TYR A 74 -2.09 -16.86 -4.60
N GLY A 75 -3.26 -17.48 -4.28
CA GLY A 75 -3.43 -18.32 -3.10
C GLY A 75 -2.96 -17.64 -1.80
N GLU A 76 -2.04 -18.28 -1.11
CA GLU A 76 -1.52 -17.82 0.17
C GLU A 76 -0.93 -16.39 0.11
N ALA A 77 -0.32 -16.02 -1.01
CA ALA A 77 0.22 -14.66 -1.18
C ALA A 77 -0.90 -13.61 -1.14
N TYR A 78 -2.04 -13.91 -1.75
CA TYR A 78 -3.22 -13.05 -1.68
C TYR A 78 -3.80 -12.97 -0.27
N ASP A 79 -3.96 -14.13 0.39
CA ASP A 79 -4.55 -14.24 1.73
C ASP A 79 -3.71 -13.51 2.80
N LYS A 80 -2.39 -13.57 2.66
CA LYS A 80 -1.42 -12.92 3.56
C LYS A 80 -0.96 -11.55 3.10
N TRP A 81 -1.59 -10.99 2.07
CA TRP A 81 -1.28 -9.66 1.56
C TRP A 81 0.20 -9.45 1.25
N TRP A 82 0.82 -10.43 0.60
CA TRP A 82 2.26 -10.36 0.28
C TRP A 82 3.09 -9.92 1.48
N SER A 83 2.90 -10.60 2.62
CA SER A 83 3.70 -10.36 3.83
C SER A 83 5.20 -10.41 3.49
N PRO A 84 6.08 -9.85 4.35
CA PRO A 84 7.53 -9.87 4.11
C PRO A 84 8.07 -11.27 3.81
N GLU A 85 7.56 -12.30 4.51
CA GLU A 85 7.98 -13.69 4.32
C GLU A 85 7.59 -14.22 2.93
N ILE A 86 6.36 -13.94 2.50
CA ILE A 86 5.88 -14.31 1.16
C ILE A 86 6.71 -13.59 0.09
N ARG A 87 6.98 -12.31 0.29
CA ARG A 87 7.78 -11.51 -0.65
C ARG A 87 9.19 -12.05 -0.79
N LEU A 88 9.84 -12.39 0.32
CA LEU A 88 11.17 -13.02 0.30
C LEU A 88 11.16 -14.37 -0.42
N ALA A 89 10.16 -15.19 -0.15
CA ALA A 89 9.99 -16.47 -0.84
C ALA A 89 9.78 -16.30 -2.37
N ASP A 90 9.02 -15.28 -2.77
CA ASP A 90 8.83 -14.95 -4.19
C ASP A 90 10.14 -14.42 -4.82
N MET A 91 10.90 -13.59 -4.13
CA MET A 91 12.21 -13.14 -4.60
C MET A 91 13.15 -14.32 -4.86
N ASP A 92 13.23 -15.26 -3.93
CA ASP A 92 14.03 -16.47 -4.08
C ASP A 92 13.53 -17.33 -5.26
N ARG A 93 12.21 -17.51 -5.36
CA ARG A 93 11.56 -18.30 -6.41
C ARG A 93 11.81 -17.75 -7.80
N TYR A 94 11.77 -16.43 -7.96
CA TYR A 94 11.92 -15.76 -9.25
C TYR A 94 13.34 -15.30 -9.52
N GLY A 95 14.25 -15.46 -8.56
CA GLY A 95 15.66 -15.10 -8.69
C GLY A 95 15.91 -13.59 -8.65
N TRP A 96 15.07 -12.84 -7.97
CA TRP A 96 15.26 -11.41 -7.71
C TRP A 96 16.19 -11.22 -6.52
N ASP A 97 17.26 -10.47 -6.69
CA ASP A 97 18.25 -10.25 -5.64
C ASP A 97 17.95 -9.00 -4.81
N ILE A 98 17.36 -8.00 -5.43
CA ILE A 98 17.03 -6.71 -4.81
C ILE A 98 15.67 -6.22 -5.33
N GLN A 99 14.85 -5.66 -4.44
CA GLN A 99 13.66 -4.91 -4.81
C GLN A 99 13.73 -3.49 -4.27
N VAL A 100 13.49 -2.52 -5.14
CA VAL A 100 13.20 -1.13 -4.74
C VAL A 100 11.70 -1.02 -4.57
N ILE A 101 11.26 -0.90 -3.32
CA ILE A 101 9.83 -0.90 -2.98
C ILE A 101 9.29 0.51 -3.00
N LEU A 102 8.30 0.73 -3.85
CA LEU A 102 7.55 1.96 -3.95
C LEU A 102 6.23 1.83 -3.18
N SER A 103 5.85 2.88 -2.49
CA SER A 103 4.56 2.93 -1.81
C SER A 103 3.40 2.91 -2.80
N THR A 104 2.33 2.19 -2.49
CA THR A 104 1.10 2.21 -3.30
C THR A 104 0.15 3.31 -2.81
N ASN A 105 -0.02 3.43 -1.52
CA ASN A 105 -0.91 4.41 -0.89
C ASN A 105 -0.17 5.64 -0.33
N GLY A 106 1.16 5.58 -0.21
CA GLY A 106 2.00 6.65 0.32
C GLY A 106 1.97 7.96 -0.50
N ASN A 107 1.42 7.92 -1.72
CA ASN A 107 1.14 9.13 -2.50
C ASN A 107 0.26 10.14 -1.74
N ARG A 108 -0.52 9.68 -0.76
CA ARG A 108 -1.30 10.54 0.13
C ARG A 108 -0.43 11.41 1.02
N VAL A 109 0.76 10.94 1.37
CA VAL A 109 1.75 11.76 2.08
C VAL A 109 2.08 13.01 1.26
N MET A 110 2.36 12.84 -0.02
CA MET A 110 2.69 13.95 -0.91
C MET A 110 1.53 14.94 -1.05
N GLU A 111 0.32 14.44 -1.29
CA GLU A 111 -0.88 15.28 -1.40
C GLU A 111 -1.14 16.06 -0.10
N THR A 112 -0.99 15.41 1.05
CA THR A 112 -1.16 16.05 2.36
C THR A 112 -0.08 17.08 2.61
N SER A 113 1.18 16.79 2.22
CA SER A 113 2.30 17.71 2.37
C SER A 113 2.13 19.02 1.62
N LEU A 114 1.45 18.99 0.47
CA LEU A 114 1.15 20.20 -0.30
C LEU A 114 0.16 21.12 0.41
N LYS A 115 -0.75 20.56 1.22
CA LYS A 115 -1.80 21.30 1.91
C LYS A 115 -1.43 21.62 3.35
N GLN A 116 -0.77 20.69 4.01
CA GLN A 116 -0.41 20.73 5.44
C GLN A 116 1.00 20.15 5.62
N PRO A 117 2.06 20.95 5.40
CA PRO A 117 3.44 20.45 5.38
C PRO A 117 3.88 19.71 6.65
N GLU A 118 3.44 20.17 7.82
CA GLU A 118 3.75 19.56 9.11
C GLU A 118 3.09 18.17 9.26
N VAL A 119 1.87 17.99 8.76
CA VAL A 119 1.18 16.69 8.74
C VAL A 119 1.86 15.76 7.75
N GLY A 120 2.21 16.25 6.56
CA GLY A 120 2.97 15.47 5.59
C GLY A 120 4.31 14.99 6.13
N ALA A 121 5.03 15.84 6.86
CA ALA A 121 6.28 15.46 7.51
C ALA A 121 6.07 14.38 8.59
N ALA A 122 5.00 14.49 9.39
CA ALA A 122 4.65 13.46 10.38
C ALA A 122 4.28 12.12 9.70
N MET A 123 3.50 12.17 8.63
CA MET A 123 3.18 10.97 7.83
C MET A 123 4.44 10.32 7.24
N ALA A 124 5.37 11.11 6.72
CA ALA A 124 6.62 10.58 6.18
C ALA A 124 7.45 9.88 7.27
N ARG A 125 7.55 10.45 8.47
CA ARG A 125 8.22 9.78 9.61
C ARG A 125 7.51 8.48 9.99
N ALA A 126 6.19 8.50 10.09
CA ALA A 126 5.40 7.31 10.41
C ALA A 126 5.56 6.20 9.36
N TYR A 127 5.71 6.56 8.10
CA TYR A 127 5.91 5.60 7.02
C TYR A 127 7.26 4.87 7.11
N HIS A 128 8.28 5.48 7.69
CA HIS A 128 9.63 4.93 7.79
C HIS A 128 9.93 4.23 9.14
N ASN A 129 8.96 4.15 10.04
CA ASN A 129 9.06 3.43 11.31
C ASN A 129 8.57 1.98 11.19
#